data_888d849b5d79867fa8351523a228cd55
#
_entry.id   888d849b5d79867fa8351523a228cd55
#
_cell.length_a   1.000
_cell.length_b   1.000
_cell.length_c   1.000
_cell.angle_alpha   90.00
_cell.angle_beta   90.00
_cell.angle_gamma   90.00
#
_symmetry.space_group_name_H-M   'P 1'
#
loop_
_entity.id
_entity.type
_entity.pdbx_description
1 polymer ?
#
loop_
_entity_poly.entity_id
_entity_poly.type
_entity_poly.pdbx_seq_one_letter_code
_entity_poly.pdbx_strand_id
1 'polypeptide(L)'
;MPGEYCPGEFSINDGHGHKLVGTAQRLVRGGWLFGTVILVADPEPIREVLTSVYEALGLSWDPATVGAVQPTAPGVTAADVHAAVLAAYGNLGELGPAELPAEVLELAGSRSARHLLPPA
;
A
#
# COMPACT_ATOMS: atom_id res chain seq x y z
N MET A 1 -2.53 4.73 14.03
CA MET A 1 -1.65 5.14 15.15
C MET A 1 -1.48 6.65 15.12
N PRO A 2 -1.23 7.32 16.26
CA PRO A 2 -0.93 8.76 16.24
C PRO A 2 0.34 9.04 15.42
N GLY A 3 0.29 10.09 14.60
CA GLY A 3 1.43 10.53 13.80
C GLY A 3 1.77 9.69 12.58
N GLU A 4 1.11 8.59 12.30
CA GLU A 4 1.40 7.78 11.11
C GLU A 4 1.05 8.50 9.80
N TYR A 5 1.78 8.19 8.75
CA TYR A 5 1.40 8.65 7.39
C TYR A 5 0.08 8.01 6.96
N CYS A 6 -0.73 8.76 6.19
CA CYS A 6 -2.06 8.31 5.77
C CYS A 6 -2.79 7.58 6.90
N PRO A 7 -3.14 8.27 8.01
CA PRO A 7 -3.74 7.64 9.17
C PRO A 7 -5.04 6.94 8.80
N GLY A 8 -5.22 5.72 9.31
CA GLY A 8 -6.39 4.91 9.03
C GLY A 8 -6.76 4.00 10.19
N GLU A 9 -8.03 3.65 10.28
CA GLU A 9 -8.56 2.78 11.32
C GLU A 9 -8.02 1.35 11.22
N PHE A 10 -7.66 0.91 10.01
CA PHE A 10 -7.23 -0.45 9.71
C PHE A 10 -5.75 -0.58 9.38
N SER A 11 -4.92 0.34 9.87
CA SER A 11 -3.47 0.21 9.77
C SER A 11 -2.98 -0.98 10.59
N ILE A 12 -2.09 -1.79 10.03
CA ILE A 12 -1.42 -2.87 10.77
C ILE A 12 -0.03 -2.39 11.17
N ASN A 13 0.31 -2.58 12.44
CA ASN A 13 1.58 -2.18 13.03
C ASN A 13 2.25 -3.35 13.75
N ASP A 14 3.51 -3.17 14.15
CA ASP A 14 4.33 -4.16 14.83
C ASP A 14 4.09 -4.24 16.35
N GLY A 15 3.16 -3.46 16.90
CA GLY A 15 2.94 -3.31 18.33
C GLY A 15 3.92 -2.35 19.04
N HIS A 16 4.92 -1.84 18.31
CA HIS A 16 5.95 -0.92 18.82
C HIS A 16 5.87 0.48 18.21
N GLY A 17 4.81 0.76 17.46
CA GLY A 17 4.57 2.07 16.88
C GLY A 17 5.02 2.22 15.43
N HIS A 18 5.37 1.14 14.74
CA HIS A 18 5.73 1.19 13.33
C HIS A 18 4.63 0.59 12.46
N LYS A 19 4.15 1.35 11.50
CA LYS A 19 3.17 0.91 10.52
C LYS A 19 3.83 0.01 9.47
N LEU A 20 3.35 -1.22 9.38
CA LEU A 20 3.83 -2.22 8.41
C LEU A 20 2.94 -2.30 7.19
N VAL A 21 1.63 -2.07 7.37
CA VAL A 21 0.63 -2.23 6.31
C VAL A 21 -0.33 -1.05 6.31
N GLY A 22 -0.49 -0.45 5.15
CA GLY A 22 -1.53 0.52 4.86
C GLY A 22 -2.60 -0.07 3.96
N THR A 23 -3.86 0.22 4.23
CA THR A 23 -4.98 -0.22 3.41
C THR A 23 -5.79 0.98 2.93
N ALA A 24 -6.33 0.88 1.73
CA ALA A 24 -7.27 1.84 1.18
C ALA A 24 -8.36 1.12 0.42
N GLN A 25 -9.57 1.66 0.46
CA GLN A 25 -10.67 1.11 -0.31
C GLN A 25 -11.45 2.21 -1.01
N ARG A 26 -12.00 1.87 -2.14
CA ARG A 26 -12.92 2.72 -2.89
C ARG A 26 -14.15 1.93 -3.29
N LEU A 27 -15.30 2.38 -2.83
CA LEU A 27 -16.58 1.84 -3.24
C LEU A 27 -17.22 2.82 -4.22
N VAL A 28 -17.70 2.29 -5.32
CA VAL A 28 -18.50 3.01 -6.30
C VAL A 28 -19.70 2.16 -6.70
N ARG A 29 -20.69 2.75 -7.35
CA ARG A 29 -21.84 1.98 -7.83
C ARG A 29 -21.37 0.90 -8.80
N GLY A 30 -21.54 -0.36 -8.42
CA GLY A 30 -21.18 -1.52 -9.25
C GLY A 30 -19.71 -1.93 -9.20
N GLY A 31 -18.89 -1.35 -8.29
CA GLY A 31 -17.49 -1.73 -8.15
C GLY A 31 -16.92 -1.46 -6.76
N TRP A 32 -15.96 -2.29 -6.40
CA TRP A 32 -15.20 -2.13 -5.18
C TRP A 32 -13.72 -2.40 -5.48
N LEU A 33 -12.86 -1.50 -5.02
CA LEU A 33 -11.42 -1.67 -5.07
C LEU A 33 -10.87 -1.65 -3.64
N PHE A 34 -10.08 -2.65 -3.30
CA PHE A 34 -9.32 -2.69 -2.07
C PHE A 34 -7.83 -2.78 -2.42
N GLY A 35 -7.06 -1.83 -1.93
CA GLY A 35 -5.62 -1.76 -2.13
C GLY A 35 -4.89 -1.93 -0.81
N THR A 36 -3.78 -2.66 -0.84
CA THR A 36 -2.93 -2.87 0.33
C THR A 36 -1.48 -2.61 -0.05
N VAL A 37 -0.78 -1.83 0.76
CA VAL A 37 0.67 -1.64 0.68
C VAL A 37 1.31 -2.31 1.89
N ILE A 38 2.21 -3.24 1.65
CA ILE A 38 2.98 -3.95 2.68
C ILE A 38 4.45 -3.60 2.48
N LEU A 39 5.04 -2.93 3.44
CA LEU A 39 6.46 -2.60 3.40
C LEU A 39 7.25 -3.79 3.96
N VAL A 40 8.00 -4.47 3.11
CA VAL A 40 8.68 -5.72 3.48
C VAL A 40 10.06 -5.44 4.09
N ALA A 41 10.85 -4.60 3.44
CA ALA A 41 12.24 -4.32 3.84
C ALA A 41 12.56 -2.85 3.65
N ASP A 42 13.66 -2.40 4.26
CA ASP A 42 14.23 -1.07 4.09
C ASP A 42 13.20 0.08 4.03
N PRO A 43 12.72 0.57 5.16
CA PRO A 43 11.72 1.64 5.21
C PRO A 43 12.28 3.02 4.80
N GLU A 44 13.58 3.17 4.69
CA GLU A 44 14.23 4.47 4.53
C GLU A 44 13.84 5.21 3.25
N PRO A 45 13.83 4.58 2.05
CA PRO A 45 13.45 5.29 0.82
C PRO A 45 12.00 5.82 0.86
N ILE A 46 11.09 5.08 1.49
CA ILE A 46 9.70 5.52 1.65
C ILE A 46 9.60 6.65 2.67
N ARG A 47 10.37 6.59 3.76
CA ARG A 47 10.43 7.64 4.77
C ARG A 47 10.91 8.97 4.19
N GLU A 48 11.96 8.95 3.37
CA GLU A 48 12.49 10.15 2.70
C GLU A 48 11.44 10.79 1.76
N VAL A 49 10.80 9.97 0.92
CA VAL A 49 9.76 10.45 -0.01
C VAL A 49 8.56 11.04 0.77
N LEU A 50 8.07 10.34 1.79
CA LEU A 50 6.95 10.80 2.58
C LEU A 50 7.28 12.08 3.35
N THR A 51 8.51 12.22 3.86
CA THR A 51 8.95 13.45 4.53
C THR A 51 8.83 14.63 3.59
N SER A 52 9.36 14.52 2.38
CA SER A 52 9.29 15.58 1.37
C SER A 52 7.84 15.90 0.97
N VAL A 53 6.99 14.88 0.82
CA VAL A 53 5.58 15.06 0.46
C VAL A 53 4.81 15.75 1.59
N TYR A 54 4.96 15.32 2.83
CA TYR A 54 4.25 15.91 3.97
C TYR A 54 4.69 17.35 4.23
N GLU A 55 5.98 17.64 4.06
CA GLU A 55 6.51 19.00 4.12
C GLU A 55 5.88 19.89 3.04
N ALA A 56 5.85 19.43 1.79
CA ALA A 56 5.23 20.16 0.69
C ALA A 56 3.73 20.42 0.88
N LEU A 57 3.04 19.51 1.57
CA LEU A 57 1.61 19.64 1.89
C LEU A 57 1.34 20.43 3.17
N GLY A 58 2.37 20.80 3.93
CA GLY A 58 2.23 21.46 5.23
C GLY A 58 1.55 20.58 6.29
N LEU A 59 1.70 19.26 6.17
CA LEU A 59 1.09 18.29 7.08
C LEU A 59 2.11 17.79 8.10
N SER A 60 1.65 17.62 9.33
CA SER A 60 2.46 17.03 10.40
C SER A 60 2.33 15.52 10.42
N TRP A 61 3.44 14.81 10.62
CA TRP A 61 3.50 13.37 10.83
C TRP A 61 4.80 13.01 11.55
N ASP A 62 4.93 11.76 11.98
CA ASP A 62 6.15 11.26 12.62
C ASP A 62 6.83 10.24 11.69
N PRO A 63 7.99 10.57 11.08
CA PRO A 63 8.74 9.68 10.22
C PRO A 63 9.16 8.36 10.89
N ALA A 64 9.30 8.33 12.21
CA ALA A 64 9.64 7.12 12.96
C ALA A 64 8.53 6.05 12.87
N THR A 65 7.30 6.44 12.54
CA THR A 65 6.19 5.49 12.40
C THR A 65 6.23 4.62 11.14
N VAL A 66 7.12 4.90 10.19
CA VAL A 66 7.32 4.03 9.02
C VAL A 66 8.12 2.80 9.43
N GLY A 67 7.51 1.63 9.28
CA GLY A 67 8.13 0.34 9.56
C GLY A 67 8.15 -0.59 8.36
N ALA A 68 8.78 -1.74 8.54
CA ALA A 68 8.83 -2.83 7.57
C ALA A 68 8.65 -4.18 8.29
N VAL A 69 8.34 -5.23 7.51
CA VAL A 69 8.11 -6.58 8.06
C VAL A 69 9.41 -7.24 8.53
N GLN A 70 10.53 -7.03 7.83
CA GLN A 70 11.80 -7.71 8.12
C GLN A 70 12.31 -7.57 9.55
N PRO A 71 12.23 -6.43 10.25
CA PRO A 71 12.64 -6.36 11.65
C PRO A 71 11.87 -7.32 12.57
N THR A 72 10.61 -7.59 12.25
CA THR A 72 9.75 -8.52 13.00
C THR A 72 9.90 -9.97 12.52
N ALA A 73 10.20 -10.16 11.23
CA ALA A 73 10.40 -11.47 10.60
C ALA A 73 11.69 -11.45 9.75
N PRO A 74 12.87 -11.65 10.38
CA PRO A 74 14.15 -11.58 9.68
C PRO A 74 14.25 -12.57 8.52
N GLY A 75 14.75 -12.09 7.38
CA GLY A 75 14.96 -12.90 6.18
C GLY A 75 13.72 -13.07 5.29
N VAL A 76 12.56 -12.58 5.69
CA VAL A 76 11.36 -12.62 4.84
C VAL A 76 11.57 -11.78 3.58
N THR A 77 11.12 -12.31 2.45
CA THR A 77 11.17 -11.63 1.15
C THR A 77 9.77 -11.15 0.71
N ALA A 78 9.73 -10.28 -0.30
CA ALA A 78 8.46 -9.87 -0.91
C ALA A 78 7.71 -11.07 -1.52
N ALA A 79 8.43 -12.08 -2.02
CA ALA A 79 7.82 -13.30 -2.53
C ALA A 79 7.15 -14.12 -1.42
N ASP A 80 7.77 -14.19 -0.24
CA ASP A 80 7.19 -14.89 0.92
C ASP A 80 5.92 -14.20 1.41
N VAL A 81 5.95 -12.86 1.50
CA VAL A 81 4.77 -12.07 1.86
C VAL A 81 3.65 -12.25 0.83
N HIS A 82 3.97 -12.21 -0.47
CA HIS A 82 2.99 -12.46 -1.53
C HIS A 82 2.37 -13.86 -1.41
N ALA A 83 3.19 -14.90 -1.22
CA ALA A 83 2.72 -16.26 -1.04
C ALA A 83 1.81 -16.39 0.20
N ALA A 84 2.17 -15.75 1.31
CA ALA A 84 1.36 -15.75 2.53
C ALA A 84 0.00 -15.06 2.33
N VAL A 85 -0.03 -13.94 1.60
CA VAL A 85 -1.27 -13.24 1.24
C VAL A 85 -2.17 -14.13 0.38
N LEU A 86 -1.61 -14.76 -0.67
CA LEU A 86 -2.38 -15.68 -1.51
C LEU A 86 -2.93 -16.88 -0.71
N ALA A 87 -2.11 -17.46 0.18
CA ALA A 87 -2.57 -18.55 1.04
C ALA A 87 -3.71 -18.13 1.97
N ALA A 88 -3.63 -16.92 2.54
CA ALA A 88 -4.70 -16.37 3.38
C ALA A 88 -6.01 -16.19 2.61
N TYR A 89 -5.94 -15.63 1.40
CA TYR A 89 -7.12 -15.49 0.55
C TYR A 89 -7.65 -16.84 0.04
N GLY A 90 -6.78 -17.81 -0.22
CA GLY A 90 -7.17 -19.17 -0.59
C GLY A 90 -8.04 -19.88 0.45
N ASN A 91 -7.94 -19.48 1.73
CA ASN A 91 -8.82 -19.97 2.79
C ASN A 91 -10.24 -19.36 2.75
N LEU A 92 -10.42 -18.28 1.99
CA LEU A 92 -11.70 -17.58 1.84
C LEU A 92 -12.45 -17.97 0.57
N GLY A 93 -11.74 -18.53 -0.41
CA GLY A 93 -12.32 -18.92 -1.70
C GLY A 93 -11.29 -19.47 -2.66
N GLU A 94 -11.76 -19.92 -3.82
CA GLU A 94 -10.90 -20.40 -4.89
C GLU A 94 -10.19 -19.21 -5.57
N LEU A 95 -8.88 -19.30 -5.69
CA LEU A 95 -8.05 -18.32 -6.40
C LEU A 95 -7.57 -18.91 -7.72
N GLY A 96 -7.65 -18.11 -8.77
CA GLY A 96 -7.13 -18.46 -10.08
C GLY A 96 -6.47 -17.25 -10.75
N PRO A 97 -5.57 -17.49 -11.72
CA PRO A 97 -5.03 -16.42 -12.52
C PRO A 97 -6.16 -15.75 -13.33
N ALA A 98 -6.12 -14.42 -13.42
CA ALA A 98 -7.04 -13.66 -14.25
C ALA A 98 -6.29 -12.55 -14.99
N GLU A 99 -6.69 -12.31 -16.22
CA GLU A 99 -6.21 -11.18 -17.00
C GLU A 99 -7.24 -10.04 -16.94
N LEU A 100 -6.74 -8.81 -17.00
CA LEU A 100 -7.64 -7.67 -17.12
C LEU A 100 -8.29 -7.68 -18.50
N PRO A 101 -9.62 -7.49 -18.58
CA PRO A 101 -10.30 -7.37 -19.87
C PRO A 101 -9.72 -6.26 -20.74
N ALA A 102 -9.66 -6.45 -22.05
CA ALA A 102 -9.08 -5.50 -22.98
C ALA A 102 -9.74 -4.12 -22.87
N GLU A 103 -11.06 -4.07 -22.72
CA GLU A 103 -11.80 -2.82 -22.52
C GLU A 103 -11.39 -2.04 -21.26
N VAL A 104 -10.96 -2.74 -20.20
CA VAL A 104 -10.44 -2.10 -18.98
C VAL A 104 -9.09 -1.47 -19.24
N LEU A 105 -8.22 -2.17 -19.99
CA LEU A 105 -6.89 -1.65 -20.37
C LEU A 105 -6.99 -0.45 -21.30
N GLU A 106 -7.88 -0.51 -22.29
CA GLU A 106 -8.16 0.61 -23.20
C GLU A 106 -8.70 1.83 -22.45
N LEU A 107 -9.66 1.60 -21.55
CA LEU A 107 -10.21 2.67 -20.70
C LEU A 107 -9.15 3.29 -19.78
N ALA A 108 -8.32 2.49 -19.19
CA ALA A 108 -7.20 2.96 -18.35
C ALA A 108 -6.23 3.81 -19.17
N GLY A 109 -5.84 3.34 -20.36
CA GLY A 109 -4.99 4.06 -21.30
C GLY A 109 -5.58 5.42 -21.70
N SER A 110 -6.86 5.46 -22.06
CA SER A 110 -7.54 6.70 -22.44
C SER A 110 -7.65 7.72 -21.30
N ARG A 111 -7.58 7.31 -20.06
CA ARG A 111 -7.68 8.15 -18.87
C ARG A 111 -6.33 8.50 -18.24
N SER A 112 -5.24 7.86 -18.65
CA SER A 112 -3.92 8.02 -18.04
C SER A 112 -3.46 9.47 -17.96
N ALA A 113 -3.68 10.27 -19.01
CA ALA A 113 -3.31 11.69 -19.07
C ALA A 113 -3.94 12.54 -17.93
N ARG A 114 -5.07 12.10 -17.34
CA ARG A 114 -5.74 12.81 -16.24
C ARG A 114 -5.03 12.58 -14.89
N HIS A 115 -4.12 11.61 -14.84
CA HIS A 115 -3.41 11.19 -13.62
C HIS A 115 -1.91 11.49 -13.70
N LEU A 116 -1.45 12.08 -14.81
CA LEU A 116 -0.08 12.56 -14.93
C LEU A 116 0.01 13.96 -14.36
N LEU A 117 1.05 14.18 -13.54
CA LEU A 117 1.40 15.53 -13.11
C LEU A 117 1.92 16.31 -14.31
N PRO A 118 1.62 17.62 -14.43
CA PRO A 118 2.25 18.45 -15.44
C PRO A 118 3.77 18.41 -15.23
N PRO A 119 4.56 18.48 -16.31
CA PRO A 119 6.00 18.61 -16.17
C PRO A 119 6.33 19.85 -15.33
N ALA A 120 7.30 19.69 -14.41
CA ALA A 120 7.77 20.78 -13.55
C ALA A 120 8.41 21.91 -14.39
#